data_978e4572597b09597f870b7d4d829ca7
#
_entry.id   978e4572597b09597f870b7d4d829ca7
#
_cell.length_a   1.000
_cell.length_b   1.000
_cell.length_c   1.000
_cell.angle_alpha   90.00
_cell.angle_beta   90.00
_cell.angle_gamma   90.00
#
_symmetry.space_group_name_H-M   'P 1'
#
loop_
_entity.id
_entity.type
_entity.pdbx_description
1 polymer ?
#
loop_
_entity_poly.entity_id
_entity_poly.type
_entity_poly.pdbx_seq_one_letter_code
_entity_poly.pdbx_strand_id
1 'polypeptide(L)'
;MQFTSMILSNAEVSPGYWRMRMTAPQEFSEATPGQFVMVRVSGAIDPLLRRPFGIFDVGVHTPAQSGAVIQPCFEMLYRVVGKGTALLSTLHETDLLDVLGPLGSGFNLGSPDEEKLIVGGGVGLAPLYLLARELVKQSPVRLFAGGRTRDDILCITEFERLGVECYTATEDGSLGECGLVTEALLRRLDALKDRAAIYACGPHGMLNAVAGIAAERDIPCQVSLEGYMACGVGACLGCVAPGQGHSSESPDFRCVCTEGPVFESNELKWRD
;
A
#
# COMPACT_ATOMS: atom_id res chain seq x y z
N MET A 1 9.20 -2.07 16.19
CA MET A 1 9.70 -1.16 17.26
C MET A 1 8.75 0.01 17.47
N GLN A 2 8.81 0.70 18.62
CA GLN A 2 8.09 1.95 18.85
C GLN A 2 9.08 3.11 18.97
N PHE A 3 8.82 4.23 18.33
CA PHE A 3 9.73 5.38 18.29
C PHE A 3 8.95 6.69 18.07
N THR A 4 9.61 7.81 18.42
CA THR A 4 9.13 9.15 18.09
C THR A 4 9.73 9.57 16.76
N SER A 5 8.88 10.01 15.85
CA SER A 5 9.23 10.44 14.50
C SER A 5 8.91 11.91 14.31
N MET A 6 9.83 12.65 13.73
CA MET A 6 9.66 14.05 13.39
C MET A 6 9.17 14.17 11.95
N ILE A 7 8.16 15.00 11.72
CA ILE A 7 7.66 15.30 10.38
C ILE A 7 8.68 16.15 9.63
N LEU A 8 9.10 15.70 8.46
CA LEU A 8 9.99 16.38 7.54
C LEU A 8 9.23 17.14 6.45
N SER A 9 8.06 16.64 6.06
CA SER A 9 7.11 17.31 5.18
C SER A 9 5.74 16.65 5.32
N ASN A 10 4.68 17.44 5.09
CA ASN A 10 3.30 16.97 5.03
C ASN A 10 2.55 17.83 4.01
N ALA A 11 2.22 17.28 2.85
CA ALA A 11 1.66 18.04 1.74
C ALA A 11 0.50 17.32 1.08
N GLU A 12 -0.51 18.06 0.65
CA GLU A 12 -1.58 17.55 -0.20
C GLU A 12 -1.03 17.32 -1.61
N VAL A 13 -1.19 16.12 -2.13
CA VAL A 13 -0.68 15.70 -3.46
C VAL A 13 -1.80 15.56 -4.50
N SER A 14 -3.04 15.39 -4.03
CA SER A 14 -4.28 15.40 -4.81
C SER A 14 -5.43 15.73 -3.85
N PRO A 15 -6.59 16.21 -4.29
CA PRO A 15 -7.69 16.60 -3.41
C PRO A 15 -8.04 15.51 -2.37
N GLY A 16 -7.79 15.80 -1.09
CA GLY A 16 -7.99 14.89 0.03
C GLY A 16 -6.93 13.80 0.20
N TYR A 17 -5.88 13.76 -0.62
CA TYR A 17 -4.75 12.84 -0.51
C TYR A 17 -3.48 13.57 -0.12
N TRP A 18 -2.80 13.06 0.89
CA TRP A 18 -1.64 13.68 1.51
C TRP A 18 -0.46 12.74 1.52
N ARG A 19 0.74 13.30 1.37
CA ARG A 19 2.01 12.59 1.49
C ARG A 19 2.80 13.17 2.65
N MET A 20 3.14 12.33 3.61
CA MET A 20 3.92 12.71 4.78
C MET A 20 5.26 11.98 4.77
N ARG A 21 6.34 12.75 4.96
CA ARG A 21 7.69 12.22 5.13
C ARG A 21 8.13 12.44 6.56
N MET A 22 8.73 11.43 7.18
CA MET A 22 9.10 11.44 8.59
C MET A 22 10.46 10.81 8.81
N THR A 23 11.15 11.23 9.90
CA THR A 23 12.39 10.59 10.34
C THR A 23 12.13 9.17 10.83
N ALA A 24 13.14 8.30 10.73
CA ALA A 24 13.09 6.93 11.19
C ALA A 24 14.38 6.53 11.91
N PRO A 25 14.36 5.53 12.81
CA PRO A 25 15.56 4.89 13.30
C PRO A 25 16.26 4.08 12.20
N GLN A 26 17.55 3.76 12.38
CA GLN A 26 18.37 3.10 11.35
C GLN A 26 17.78 1.75 10.90
N GLU A 27 17.23 1.00 11.84
CA GLU A 27 16.64 -0.33 11.60
C GLU A 27 15.40 -0.27 10.68
N PHE A 28 14.78 0.90 10.59
CA PHE A 28 13.61 1.09 9.72
C PHE A 28 13.97 1.03 8.22
N SER A 29 15.24 1.23 7.87
CA SER A 29 15.71 1.07 6.49
C SER A 29 15.59 -0.36 5.94
N GLU A 30 15.38 -1.35 6.82
CA GLU A 30 15.14 -2.76 6.48
C GLU A 30 13.66 -3.06 6.22
N ALA A 31 12.77 -2.07 6.28
CA ALA A 31 11.36 -2.26 5.98
C ALA A 31 11.15 -2.79 4.57
N THR A 32 10.35 -3.83 4.45
CA THR A 32 10.05 -4.51 3.18
C THR A 32 8.76 -3.98 2.55
N PRO A 33 8.63 -4.04 1.21
CA PRO A 33 7.44 -3.62 0.50
C PRO A 33 6.18 -4.32 1.03
N GLY A 34 5.11 -3.56 1.26
CA GLY A 34 3.85 -4.09 1.79
C GLY A 34 3.69 -3.97 3.30
N GLN A 35 4.77 -3.75 4.05
CA GLN A 35 4.68 -3.47 5.48
C GLN A 35 4.00 -2.11 5.77
N PHE A 36 3.54 -1.93 6.99
CA PHE A 36 2.82 -0.75 7.45
C PHE A 36 3.33 -0.24 8.79
N VAL A 37 2.86 0.94 9.17
CA VAL A 37 3.07 1.55 10.48
C VAL A 37 1.74 1.84 11.16
N MET A 38 1.74 1.84 12.49
CA MET A 38 0.63 2.33 13.32
C MET A 38 1.02 3.68 13.92
N VAL A 39 0.35 4.74 13.49
CA VAL A 39 0.64 6.12 13.91
C VAL A 39 -0.36 6.61 14.95
N ARG A 40 0.12 7.15 16.06
CA ARG A 40 -0.70 7.84 17.06
C ARG A 40 -0.83 9.31 16.64
N VAL A 41 -2.02 9.66 16.17
CA VAL A 41 -2.28 10.97 15.55
C VAL A 41 -2.50 12.12 16.55
N SER A 42 -2.65 11.79 17.83
CA SER A 42 -2.87 12.77 18.92
C SER A 42 -2.45 12.20 20.27
N GLY A 43 -1.98 13.03 21.16
CA GLY A 43 -1.80 12.71 22.58
C GLY A 43 -3.10 12.69 23.40
N ALA A 44 -4.21 13.16 22.83
CA ALA A 44 -5.52 13.19 23.47
C ALA A 44 -6.20 11.82 23.50
N ILE A 45 -7.28 11.71 24.29
CA ILE A 45 -8.11 10.49 24.35
C ILE A 45 -8.91 10.28 23.05
N ASP A 46 -9.23 11.33 22.32
CA ASP A 46 -10.01 11.28 21.09
C ASP A 46 -9.26 11.98 19.94
N PRO A 47 -8.79 11.26 18.92
CA PRO A 47 -8.92 9.82 18.70
C PRO A 47 -7.94 8.98 19.53
N LEU A 48 -8.44 7.94 20.20
CA LEU A 48 -7.65 7.09 21.10
C LEU A 48 -6.70 6.15 20.36
N LEU A 49 -7.23 5.45 19.33
CA LEU A 49 -6.48 4.39 18.65
C LEU A 49 -5.49 4.96 17.64
N ARG A 50 -4.40 4.22 17.41
CA ARG A 50 -3.49 4.44 16.29
C ARG A 50 -4.19 4.19 14.97
N ARG A 51 -3.61 4.67 13.88
CA ARG A 51 -4.09 4.44 12.51
C ARG A 51 -3.02 3.69 11.71
N PRO A 52 -3.40 2.64 10.96
CA PRO A 52 -2.49 1.94 10.06
C PRO A 52 -2.25 2.76 8.78
N PHE A 53 -0.99 2.82 8.35
CA PHE A 53 -0.60 3.39 7.06
C PHE A 53 0.46 2.50 6.41
N GLY A 54 0.24 2.12 5.16
CA GLY A 54 1.25 1.45 4.35
C GLY A 54 2.49 2.31 4.18
N ILE A 55 3.65 1.70 4.21
CA ILE A 55 4.92 2.38 3.93
C ILE A 55 4.98 2.62 2.42
N PHE A 56 4.99 3.91 2.01
CA PHE A 56 5.10 4.32 0.62
C PHE A 56 6.53 4.16 0.12
N ASP A 57 7.49 4.72 0.85
CA ASP A 57 8.91 4.67 0.51
C ASP A 57 9.78 4.73 1.77
N VAL A 58 11.01 4.25 1.65
CA VAL A 58 12.07 4.40 2.64
C VAL A 58 13.32 4.99 2.00
N GLY A 59 14.02 5.84 2.73
CA GLY A 59 15.19 6.52 2.21
C GLY A 59 16.00 7.22 3.28
N VAL A 60 16.72 8.23 2.86
CA VAL A 60 17.51 9.08 3.75
C VAL A 60 17.11 10.54 3.56
N HIS A 61 17.11 11.28 4.65
CA HIS A 61 16.96 12.72 4.63
C HIS A 61 18.34 13.37 4.84
N THR A 62 18.72 14.24 3.90
CA THR A 62 19.92 15.06 4.00
C THR A 62 19.47 16.47 4.29
N PRO A 63 19.64 16.97 5.53
CA PRO A 63 19.27 18.35 5.85
C PRO A 63 20.09 19.35 5.03
N ALA A 64 19.48 20.50 4.71
CA ALA A 64 20.14 21.54 3.90
C ALA A 64 21.34 22.22 4.60
N GLN A 65 21.48 22.07 5.92
CA GLN A 65 22.59 22.64 6.67
C GLN A 65 23.86 21.82 6.54
N SER A 66 24.98 22.49 6.26
CA SER A 66 26.30 21.86 6.20
C SER A 66 26.68 21.21 7.53
N GLY A 67 27.08 19.92 7.50
CA GLY A 67 27.46 19.15 8.68
C GLY A 67 26.31 18.45 9.41
N ALA A 68 25.09 18.51 8.91
CA ALA A 68 23.96 17.77 9.48
C ALA A 68 24.08 16.28 9.18
N VAL A 69 23.67 15.45 10.17
CA VAL A 69 23.69 13.99 10.04
C VAL A 69 22.61 13.54 9.09
N ILE A 70 22.98 12.67 8.13
CA ILE A 70 22.01 11.98 7.28
C ILE A 70 21.16 11.07 8.17
N GLN A 71 19.86 11.23 8.09
CA GLN A 71 18.90 10.46 8.90
C GLN A 71 18.05 9.55 8.01
N PRO A 72 17.84 8.28 8.39
CA PRO A 72 16.81 7.47 7.77
C PRO A 72 15.44 8.15 7.85
N CYS A 73 14.66 7.96 6.82
CA CYS A 73 13.29 8.48 6.76
C CYS A 73 12.37 7.51 6.04
N PHE A 74 11.09 7.65 6.25
CA PHE A 74 10.07 6.93 5.50
C PHE A 74 8.94 7.87 5.11
N GLU A 75 8.15 7.43 4.16
CA GLU A 75 7.01 8.16 3.65
C GLU A 75 5.75 7.33 3.74
N MET A 76 4.63 7.99 3.99
CA MET A 76 3.31 7.42 3.89
C MET A 76 2.42 8.31 3.03
N LEU A 77 1.57 7.68 2.23
CA LEU A 77 0.52 8.32 1.45
C LEU A 77 -0.81 7.99 2.10
N TYR A 78 -1.66 8.99 2.37
CA TYR A 78 -2.92 8.75 3.05
C TYR A 78 -4.04 9.63 2.52
N ARG A 79 -5.28 9.15 2.71
CA ARG A 79 -6.49 9.89 2.38
C ARG A 79 -7.14 10.44 3.65
N VAL A 80 -7.65 11.66 3.58
CA VAL A 80 -8.46 12.24 4.66
C VAL A 80 -9.86 11.65 4.59
N VAL A 81 -10.16 10.72 5.51
CA VAL A 81 -11.44 10.00 5.56
C VAL A 81 -12.18 10.13 6.90
N GLY A 82 -11.55 10.74 7.90
CA GLY A 82 -12.16 10.90 9.22
C GLY A 82 -11.27 11.68 10.18
N LYS A 83 -11.70 11.78 11.43
CA LYS A 83 -11.08 12.64 12.45
C LYS A 83 -9.56 12.46 12.58
N GLY A 84 -9.06 11.22 12.61
CA GLY A 84 -7.62 10.96 12.75
C GLY A 84 -6.81 11.49 11.59
N THR A 85 -7.21 11.19 10.34
CA THR A 85 -6.52 11.65 9.14
C THR A 85 -6.72 13.16 8.89
N ALA A 86 -7.83 13.75 9.34
CA ALA A 86 -8.04 15.19 9.34
C ALA A 86 -7.07 15.91 10.30
N LEU A 87 -6.81 15.32 11.48
CA LEU A 87 -5.78 15.84 12.39
C LEU A 87 -4.37 15.71 11.79
N LEU A 88 -4.05 14.57 11.16
CA LEU A 88 -2.75 14.39 10.49
C LEU A 88 -2.51 15.46 9.42
N SER A 89 -3.52 15.80 8.62
CA SER A 89 -3.38 16.81 7.57
C SER A 89 -3.13 18.23 8.08
N THR A 90 -3.35 18.52 9.38
CA THR A 90 -3.04 19.80 9.99
C THR A 90 -1.65 19.87 10.62
N LEU A 91 -0.91 18.77 10.66
CA LEU A 91 0.44 18.75 11.23
C LEU A 91 1.47 19.31 10.25
N HIS A 92 2.51 19.89 10.80
CA HIS A 92 3.55 20.61 10.05
C HIS A 92 4.93 19.99 10.28
N GLU A 93 5.91 20.47 9.53
CA GLU A 93 7.33 20.16 9.77
C GLU A 93 7.70 20.42 11.23
N THR A 94 8.56 19.57 11.76
CA THR A 94 9.03 19.54 13.15
C THR A 94 8.04 18.99 14.19
N ASP A 95 6.75 18.81 13.85
CA ASP A 95 5.83 18.11 14.76
C ASP A 95 6.28 16.65 14.97
N LEU A 96 5.97 16.11 16.14
CA LEU A 96 6.38 14.78 16.56
C LEU A 96 5.19 13.83 16.60
N LEU A 97 5.38 12.64 16.05
CA LEU A 97 4.41 11.55 16.08
C LEU A 97 5.00 10.30 16.74
N ASP A 98 4.18 9.59 17.51
CA ASP A 98 4.51 8.28 18.05
C ASP A 98 4.13 7.20 17.04
N VAL A 99 5.13 6.47 16.56
CA VAL A 99 5.03 5.47 15.49
C VAL A 99 5.40 4.10 16.04
N LEU A 100 4.62 3.10 15.65
CA LEU A 100 4.92 1.68 15.90
C LEU A 100 5.07 0.99 14.54
N GLY A 101 6.23 0.42 14.25
CA GLY A 101 6.53 -0.23 12.97
C GLY A 101 8.02 -0.48 12.75
N PRO A 102 8.40 -1.04 11.57
CA PRO A 102 7.49 -1.62 10.57
C PRO A 102 6.77 -2.85 11.12
N LEU A 103 5.57 -3.12 10.62
CA LEU A 103 4.68 -4.20 11.06
C LEU A 103 4.18 -5.01 9.86
N GLY A 104 3.75 -6.23 10.13
CA GLY A 104 3.18 -7.14 9.16
C GLY A 104 4.19 -7.78 8.21
N SER A 105 3.67 -8.65 7.34
CA SER A 105 4.42 -9.36 6.31
C SER A 105 4.42 -8.57 5.00
N GLY A 106 5.56 -8.53 4.31
CA GLY A 106 5.70 -7.85 3.03
C GLY A 106 5.41 -8.76 1.83
N PHE A 107 5.46 -8.17 0.62
CA PHE A 107 5.36 -8.89 -0.64
C PHE A 107 6.59 -9.77 -0.89
N ASN A 108 6.34 -10.97 -1.42
CA ASN A 108 7.38 -11.78 -2.04
C ASN A 108 7.60 -11.29 -3.48
N LEU A 109 8.83 -11.00 -3.85
CA LEU A 109 9.15 -10.43 -5.16
C LEU A 109 9.01 -11.43 -6.33
N GLY A 110 8.83 -12.72 -6.05
CA GLY A 110 8.68 -13.76 -7.07
C GLY A 110 9.95 -14.02 -7.88
N SER A 111 9.79 -14.69 -9.03
CA SER A 111 10.90 -15.00 -9.94
C SER A 111 11.26 -13.80 -10.81
N PRO A 112 12.55 -13.55 -11.10
CA PRO A 112 12.96 -12.52 -12.06
C PRO A 112 12.53 -12.81 -13.51
N ASP A 113 12.21 -14.07 -13.84
CA ASP A 113 11.77 -14.48 -15.18
C ASP A 113 10.27 -14.22 -15.45
N GLU A 114 9.59 -13.54 -14.54
CA GLU A 114 8.17 -13.22 -14.64
C GLU A 114 7.98 -11.72 -14.88
N GLU A 115 7.03 -11.37 -15.75
CA GLU A 115 6.54 -10.00 -15.85
C GLU A 115 5.75 -9.62 -14.59
N LYS A 116 6.03 -8.47 -14.00
CA LYS A 116 5.40 -8.02 -12.76
C LYS A 116 4.27 -7.04 -13.07
N LEU A 117 3.05 -7.47 -12.76
CA LEU A 117 1.83 -6.69 -12.99
C LEU A 117 1.33 -6.14 -11.65
N ILE A 118 1.48 -4.86 -11.44
CA ILE A 118 1.02 -4.16 -10.24
C ILE A 118 -0.35 -3.56 -10.52
N VAL A 119 -1.33 -3.81 -9.65
CA VAL A 119 -2.70 -3.27 -9.77
C VAL A 119 -3.04 -2.46 -8.53
N GLY A 120 -3.21 -1.16 -8.68
CA GLY A 120 -3.44 -0.24 -7.57
C GLY A 120 -4.74 0.55 -7.71
N GLY A 121 -5.48 0.73 -6.61
CA GLY A 121 -6.70 1.54 -6.58
C GLY A 121 -6.64 2.64 -5.54
N GLY A 122 -6.69 3.92 -5.96
CA GLY A 122 -6.67 5.07 -5.06
C GLY A 122 -5.46 5.04 -4.12
N VAL A 123 -5.67 5.19 -2.80
CA VAL A 123 -4.60 5.14 -1.80
C VAL A 123 -3.86 3.80 -1.73
N GLY A 124 -4.44 2.72 -2.27
CA GLY A 124 -3.77 1.42 -2.41
C GLY A 124 -2.51 1.46 -3.27
N LEU A 125 -2.28 2.52 -4.04
CA LEU A 125 -0.99 2.77 -4.70
C LEU A 125 0.15 3.00 -3.70
N ALA A 126 -0.15 3.38 -2.45
CA ALA A 126 0.88 3.67 -1.44
C ALA A 126 1.84 2.50 -1.17
N PRO A 127 1.42 1.31 -0.72
CA PRO A 127 2.32 0.20 -0.44
C PRO A 127 2.95 -0.41 -1.69
N LEU A 128 2.45 -0.07 -2.89
CA LEU A 128 2.92 -0.60 -4.16
C LEU A 128 4.12 0.17 -4.75
N TYR A 129 4.38 1.40 -4.28
CA TYR A 129 5.53 2.17 -4.78
C TYR A 129 6.87 1.55 -4.36
N LEU A 130 7.04 1.26 -3.06
CA LEU A 130 8.24 0.59 -2.57
C LEU A 130 8.41 -0.79 -3.23
N LEU A 131 7.33 -1.52 -3.48
CA LEU A 131 7.34 -2.78 -4.23
C LEU A 131 7.86 -2.57 -5.65
N ALA A 132 7.31 -1.62 -6.40
CA ALA A 132 7.73 -1.31 -7.76
C ALA A 132 9.23 -0.99 -7.82
N ARG A 133 9.73 -0.17 -6.86
CA ARG A 133 11.14 0.19 -6.75
C ARG A 133 12.06 -1.02 -6.57
N GLU A 134 11.61 -2.03 -5.85
CA GLU A 134 12.39 -3.28 -5.70
C GLU A 134 12.26 -4.19 -6.92
N LEU A 135 11.08 -4.31 -7.51
CA LEU A 135 10.81 -5.19 -8.65
C LEU A 135 11.54 -4.75 -9.93
N VAL A 136 11.63 -3.45 -10.22
CA VAL A 136 12.31 -2.93 -11.42
C VAL A 136 13.81 -3.26 -11.47
N LYS A 137 14.40 -3.64 -10.33
CA LYS A 137 15.80 -4.05 -10.26
C LYS A 137 16.06 -5.41 -10.92
N GLN A 138 15.01 -6.21 -11.11
CA GLN A 138 15.15 -7.61 -11.56
C GLN A 138 14.20 -8.02 -12.69
N SER A 139 13.12 -7.30 -12.94
CA SER A 139 12.08 -7.71 -13.90
C SER A 139 11.43 -6.50 -14.57
N PRO A 140 10.83 -6.67 -15.77
CA PRO A 140 9.90 -5.69 -16.31
C PRO A 140 8.68 -5.53 -15.39
N VAL A 141 8.29 -4.26 -15.13
CA VAL A 141 7.16 -3.93 -14.25
C VAL A 141 6.16 -3.08 -15.01
N ARG A 142 4.88 -3.43 -14.88
CA ARG A 142 3.75 -2.63 -15.35
C ARG A 142 2.80 -2.32 -14.22
N LEU A 143 2.34 -1.07 -14.19
CA LEU A 143 1.37 -0.58 -13.24
C LEU A 143 0.03 -0.34 -13.93
N PHE A 144 -1.03 -0.88 -13.36
CA PHE A 144 -2.42 -0.58 -13.66
C PHE A 144 -3.01 0.20 -12.51
N ALA A 145 -3.19 1.51 -12.68
CA ALA A 145 -3.70 2.40 -11.66
C ALA A 145 -5.16 2.76 -11.94
N GLY A 146 -6.04 2.41 -11.01
CA GLY A 146 -7.48 2.64 -11.10
C GLY A 146 -8.00 3.69 -10.12
N GLY A 147 -9.02 4.44 -10.53
CA GLY A 147 -9.71 5.42 -9.70
C GLY A 147 -11.12 5.71 -10.20
N ARG A 148 -11.93 6.37 -9.39
CA ARG A 148 -13.23 6.87 -9.84
C ARG A 148 -13.04 8.09 -10.75
N THR A 149 -12.10 8.94 -10.40
CA THR A 149 -11.73 10.15 -11.11
C THR A 149 -10.20 10.29 -11.18
N ARG A 150 -9.72 11.25 -11.94
CA ARG A 150 -8.29 11.59 -12.03
C ARG A 150 -7.65 11.88 -10.67
N ASP A 151 -8.40 12.38 -9.72
CA ASP A 151 -7.89 12.74 -8.39
C ASP A 151 -7.54 11.51 -7.55
N ASP A 152 -8.07 10.33 -7.89
CA ASP A 152 -7.75 9.06 -7.25
C ASP A 152 -6.50 8.39 -7.87
N ILE A 153 -5.94 8.92 -8.97
CA ILE A 153 -4.74 8.39 -9.64
C ILE A 153 -3.50 9.11 -9.09
N LEU A 154 -2.77 8.43 -8.21
CA LEU A 154 -1.74 9.04 -7.39
C LEU A 154 -0.33 8.63 -7.85
N CYS A 155 0.61 9.56 -7.77
CA CYS A 155 2.06 9.30 -7.88
C CYS A 155 2.51 8.60 -9.19
N ILE A 156 1.77 8.71 -10.29
CA ILE A 156 2.12 8.04 -11.57
C ILE A 156 3.50 8.48 -12.06
N THR A 157 3.81 9.78 -12.00
CA THR A 157 5.12 10.30 -12.42
C THR A 157 6.29 9.70 -11.63
N GLU A 158 6.08 9.37 -10.35
CA GLU A 158 7.08 8.69 -9.52
C GLU A 158 7.32 7.25 -10.00
N PHE A 159 6.26 6.51 -10.34
CA PHE A 159 6.38 5.16 -10.92
C PHE A 159 7.08 5.19 -12.29
N GLU A 160 6.72 6.14 -13.16
CA GLU A 160 7.37 6.33 -14.47
C GLU A 160 8.87 6.61 -14.34
N ARG A 161 9.28 7.41 -13.32
CA ARG A 161 10.70 7.67 -13.03
C ARG A 161 11.49 6.43 -12.60
N LEU A 162 10.81 5.41 -12.06
CA LEU A 162 11.41 4.11 -11.78
C LEU A 162 11.58 3.25 -13.05
N GLY A 163 11.03 3.68 -14.19
CA GLY A 163 11.00 2.89 -15.42
C GLY A 163 9.79 1.93 -15.51
N VAL A 164 8.77 2.12 -14.68
CA VAL A 164 7.52 1.36 -14.73
C VAL A 164 6.66 1.86 -15.87
N GLU A 165 6.15 0.95 -16.70
CA GLU A 165 5.15 1.25 -17.71
C GLU A 165 3.77 1.38 -17.05
N CYS A 166 3.15 2.58 -17.11
CA CYS A 166 1.94 2.90 -16.39
C CYS A 166 0.71 2.95 -17.29
N TYR A 167 -0.34 2.26 -16.88
CA TYR A 167 -1.68 2.30 -17.47
C TYR A 167 -2.66 2.85 -16.44
N THR A 168 -3.46 3.82 -16.84
CA THR A 168 -4.46 4.46 -15.97
C THR A 168 -5.86 4.22 -16.48
N ALA A 169 -6.80 3.98 -15.58
CA ALA A 169 -8.22 3.88 -15.89
C ALA A 169 -9.05 4.61 -14.84
N THR A 170 -10.01 5.41 -15.27
CA THR A 170 -10.96 6.10 -14.37
C THR A 170 -12.38 5.80 -14.78
N GLU A 171 -13.27 5.60 -13.79
CA GLU A 171 -14.66 5.27 -14.05
C GLU A 171 -15.38 6.38 -14.83
N ASP A 172 -15.02 7.65 -14.58
CA ASP A 172 -15.57 8.82 -15.27
C ASP A 172 -14.86 9.21 -16.58
N GLY A 173 -13.76 8.52 -16.93
CA GLY A 173 -12.95 8.82 -18.11
C GLY A 173 -12.14 10.11 -18.03
N SER A 174 -11.96 10.69 -16.84
CA SER A 174 -11.22 11.96 -16.65
C SER A 174 -9.69 11.81 -16.80
N LEU A 175 -9.17 10.57 -16.74
CA LEU A 175 -7.76 10.26 -16.99
C LEU A 175 -7.61 8.81 -17.49
N GLY A 176 -6.82 8.63 -18.55
CA GLY A 176 -6.55 7.32 -19.12
C GLY A 176 -7.77 6.70 -19.81
N GLU A 177 -7.95 5.40 -19.65
CA GLU A 177 -9.10 4.69 -20.20
C GLU A 177 -10.34 4.92 -19.33
N CYS A 178 -11.52 5.00 -19.97
CA CYS A 178 -12.79 5.05 -19.24
C CYS A 178 -13.23 3.63 -18.86
N GLY A 179 -13.44 3.37 -17.58
CA GLY A 179 -13.87 2.08 -17.07
C GLY A 179 -13.04 1.57 -15.90
N LEU A 180 -13.13 0.27 -15.64
CA LEU A 180 -12.44 -0.36 -14.52
C LEU A 180 -11.00 -0.76 -14.90
N VAL A 181 -10.07 -0.60 -13.96
CA VAL A 181 -8.67 -0.97 -14.13
C VAL A 181 -8.47 -2.47 -14.43
N THR A 182 -9.39 -3.31 -13.97
CA THR A 182 -9.40 -4.75 -14.25
C THR A 182 -9.61 -5.09 -15.73
N GLU A 183 -10.29 -4.24 -16.49
CA GLU A 183 -10.44 -4.40 -17.94
C GLU A 183 -9.12 -4.13 -18.68
N ALA A 184 -8.35 -3.12 -18.23
CA ALA A 184 -7.03 -2.85 -18.77
C ALA A 184 -6.06 -4.00 -18.46
N LEU A 185 -6.12 -4.55 -17.23
CA LEU A 185 -5.36 -5.74 -16.83
C LEU A 185 -5.70 -6.94 -17.73
N LEU A 186 -6.99 -7.22 -17.96
CA LEU A 186 -7.44 -8.34 -18.81
C LEU A 186 -6.88 -8.24 -20.21
N ARG A 187 -7.00 -7.07 -20.87
CA ARG A 187 -6.44 -6.86 -22.22
C ARG A 187 -4.93 -7.12 -22.26
N ARG A 188 -4.21 -6.74 -21.20
CA ARG A 188 -2.79 -7.01 -21.14
C ARG A 188 -2.50 -8.49 -20.99
N LEU A 189 -3.22 -9.19 -20.13
CA LEU A 189 -3.06 -10.64 -19.92
C LEU A 189 -3.37 -11.43 -21.18
N ASP A 190 -4.37 -11.03 -21.98
CA ASP A 190 -4.71 -11.68 -23.26
C ASP A 190 -3.60 -11.54 -24.31
N ALA A 191 -2.78 -10.49 -24.20
CA ALA A 191 -1.64 -10.23 -25.09
C ALA A 191 -0.32 -10.82 -24.55
N LEU A 192 -0.30 -11.33 -23.31
CA LEU A 192 0.90 -11.81 -22.66
C LEU A 192 1.33 -13.17 -23.24
N LYS A 193 2.63 -13.30 -23.51
CA LYS A 193 3.23 -14.57 -23.97
C LYS A 193 4.10 -15.24 -22.91
N ASP A 194 4.53 -14.46 -21.93
CA ASP A 194 5.45 -14.86 -20.87
C ASP A 194 4.69 -15.11 -19.56
N ARG A 195 5.40 -15.70 -18.59
CA ARG A 195 4.87 -15.87 -17.24
C ARG A 195 4.72 -14.52 -16.56
N ALA A 196 3.69 -14.37 -15.74
CA ALA A 196 3.44 -13.17 -14.97
C ALA A 196 3.18 -13.46 -13.50
N ALA A 197 3.37 -12.46 -12.65
CA ALA A 197 2.89 -12.42 -11.27
C ALA A 197 2.15 -11.11 -11.04
N ILE A 198 1.03 -11.19 -10.31
CA ILE A 198 0.16 -10.03 -10.02
C ILE A 198 0.34 -9.62 -8.56
N TYR A 199 0.41 -8.31 -8.33
CA TYR A 199 0.50 -7.66 -7.03
C TYR A 199 -0.59 -6.60 -6.93
N ALA A 200 -1.49 -6.68 -5.95
CA ALA A 200 -2.60 -5.75 -5.90
C ALA A 200 -2.82 -5.14 -4.51
N CYS A 201 -3.23 -3.86 -4.50
CA CYS A 201 -3.71 -3.17 -3.31
C CYS A 201 -4.76 -2.12 -3.68
N GLY A 202 -5.86 -2.06 -2.95
CA GLY A 202 -6.95 -1.12 -3.20
C GLY A 202 -8.29 -1.59 -2.63
N PRO A 203 -9.40 -1.06 -3.16
CA PRO A 203 -10.74 -1.41 -2.70
C PRO A 203 -11.03 -2.90 -2.80
N HIS A 204 -11.77 -3.45 -1.82
CA HIS A 204 -12.07 -4.87 -1.74
C HIS A 204 -12.67 -5.45 -3.03
N GLY A 205 -13.61 -4.73 -3.67
CA GLY A 205 -14.22 -5.18 -4.94
C GLY A 205 -13.19 -5.30 -6.09
N MET A 206 -12.20 -4.40 -6.13
CA MET A 206 -11.10 -4.48 -7.10
C MET A 206 -10.21 -5.70 -6.80
N LEU A 207 -9.84 -5.91 -5.54
CA LEU A 207 -9.01 -7.05 -5.14
C LEU A 207 -9.71 -8.38 -5.41
N ASN A 208 -11.02 -8.49 -5.14
CA ASN A 208 -11.82 -9.67 -5.47
C ASN A 208 -11.81 -9.96 -6.99
N ALA A 209 -12.02 -8.94 -7.81
CA ALA A 209 -11.98 -9.09 -9.27
C ALA A 209 -10.58 -9.50 -9.78
N VAL A 210 -9.52 -8.90 -9.25
CA VAL A 210 -8.13 -9.24 -9.60
C VAL A 210 -7.81 -10.68 -9.19
N ALA A 211 -8.21 -11.10 -7.98
CA ALA A 211 -8.02 -12.47 -7.51
C ALA A 211 -8.77 -13.49 -8.39
N GLY A 212 -10.00 -13.18 -8.82
CA GLY A 212 -10.76 -14.00 -9.77
C GLY A 212 -10.04 -14.13 -11.13
N ILE A 213 -9.59 -13.03 -11.70
CA ILE A 213 -8.82 -13.02 -12.95
C ILE A 213 -7.55 -13.87 -12.84
N ALA A 214 -6.82 -13.74 -11.74
CA ALA A 214 -5.60 -14.50 -11.48
C ALA A 214 -5.86 -16.00 -11.36
N ALA A 215 -6.91 -16.38 -10.62
CA ALA A 215 -7.31 -17.78 -10.45
C ALA A 215 -7.75 -18.46 -11.75
N GLU A 216 -8.55 -17.75 -12.59
CA GLU A 216 -8.98 -18.24 -13.90
C GLU A 216 -7.83 -18.52 -14.88
N ARG A 217 -6.70 -17.84 -14.70
CA ARG A 217 -5.51 -17.92 -15.56
C ARG A 217 -4.32 -18.65 -14.94
N ASP A 218 -4.47 -19.17 -13.72
CA ASP A 218 -3.41 -19.83 -12.95
C ASP A 218 -2.15 -18.93 -12.81
N ILE A 219 -2.38 -17.63 -12.52
CA ILE A 219 -1.33 -16.64 -12.34
C ILE A 219 -1.13 -16.40 -10.84
N PRO A 220 0.11 -16.48 -10.30
CA PRO A 220 0.41 -16.10 -8.92
C PRO A 220 -0.04 -14.68 -8.63
N CYS A 221 -0.78 -14.49 -7.53
CA CYS A 221 -1.35 -13.20 -7.18
C CYS A 221 -1.23 -12.94 -5.67
N GLN A 222 -0.54 -11.86 -5.31
CA GLN A 222 -0.46 -11.36 -3.95
C GLN A 222 -1.30 -10.10 -3.79
N VAL A 223 -2.04 -10.02 -2.70
CA VAL A 223 -2.91 -8.90 -2.38
C VAL A 223 -2.56 -8.30 -1.03
N SER A 224 -2.52 -6.98 -0.94
CA SER A 224 -2.39 -6.28 0.34
C SER A 224 -3.78 -5.82 0.79
N LEU A 225 -4.23 -6.33 1.94
CA LEU A 225 -5.53 -6.00 2.51
C LEU A 225 -5.46 -4.75 3.39
N GLU A 226 -6.45 -3.89 3.25
CA GLU A 226 -6.75 -2.85 4.21
C GLU A 226 -7.70 -3.39 5.28
N GLY A 227 -7.39 -3.15 6.55
CA GLY A 227 -8.22 -3.57 7.67
C GLY A 227 -8.34 -2.50 8.75
N TYR A 228 -9.46 -2.49 9.45
CA TYR A 228 -9.57 -1.69 10.68
C TYR A 228 -8.68 -2.29 11.76
N MET A 229 -7.67 -1.54 12.20
CA MET A 229 -6.70 -2.01 13.19
C MET A 229 -6.79 -1.16 14.45
N ALA A 230 -6.87 -1.82 15.59
CA ALA A 230 -6.77 -1.17 16.90
C ALA A 230 -5.35 -1.28 17.46
N CYS A 231 -4.79 -2.49 17.57
CA CYS A 231 -3.47 -2.72 18.17
C CYS A 231 -2.32 -2.82 17.16
N GLY A 232 -2.54 -3.38 15.97
CA GLY A 232 -1.51 -3.62 14.94
C GLY A 232 -0.52 -4.76 15.25
N VAL A 233 -0.71 -5.49 16.35
CA VAL A 233 0.26 -6.49 16.88
C VAL A 233 -0.38 -7.84 17.24
N GLY A 234 -1.56 -8.14 16.68
CA GLY A 234 -2.24 -9.42 16.89
C GLY A 234 -2.97 -9.59 18.24
N ALA A 235 -2.90 -8.61 19.14
CA ALA A 235 -3.44 -8.77 20.48
C ALA A 235 -4.97 -8.66 20.58
N CYS A 236 -5.61 -7.83 19.74
CA CYS A 236 -7.05 -7.54 19.85
C CYS A 236 -7.92 -8.36 18.90
N LEU A 237 -7.35 -9.03 17.90
CA LEU A 237 -8.03 -9.81 16.86
C LEU A 237 -9.13 -9.04 16.11
N GLY A 238 -9.04 -7.70 16.05
CA GLY A 238 -10.04 -6.85 15.39
C GLY A 238 -9.85 -6.70 13.88
N CYS A 239 -8.69 -7.09 13.34
CA CYS A 239 -8.32 -6.92 11.94
C CYS A 239 -8.34 -8.24 11.16
N VAL A 240 -9.31 -9.13 11.42
CA VAL A 240 -9.36 -10.45 10.79
C VAL A 240 -10.05 -10.41 9.44
N ALA A 241 -9.54 -11.18 8.48
CA ALA A 241 -10.14 -11.47 7.19
C ALA A 241 -10.49 -12.97 7.10
N PRO A 242 -11.56 -13.36 6.39
CA PRO A 242 -11.89 -14.78 6.21
C PRO A 242 -10.83 -15.46 5.37
N GLY A 243 -10.29 -16.59 5.86
CA GLY A 243 -9.43 -17.49 5.09
C GLY A 243 -10.21 -18.37 4.14
N GLN A 244 -9.51 -19.04 3.23
CA GLN A 244 -10.13 -19.89 2.18
C GLN A 244 -11.01 -20.99 2.76
N GLY A 245 -10.64 -21.58 3.91
CA GLY A 245 -11.41 -22.63 4.60
C GLY A 245 -12.59 -22.13 5.42
N HIS A 246 -12.83 -20.80 5.47
CA HIS A 246 -13.85 -20.23 6.34
C HIS A 246 -15.28 -20.65 5.98
N SER A 247 -16.00 -21.19 6.96
CA SER A 247 -17.44 -21.50 6.89
C SER A 247 -18.12 -21.17 8.23
N SER A 248 -19.44 -21.24 8.26
CA SER A 248 -20.21 -21.06 9.50
C SER A 248 -19.92 -22.17 10.54
N GLU A 249 -19.56 -23.37 10.07
CA GLU A 249 -19.28 -24.53 10.93
C GLU A 249 -17.81 -24.62 11.33
N SER A 250 -16.89 -24.11 10.49
CA SER A 250 -15.45 -24.11 10.71
C SER A 250 -14.88 -22.72 10.43
N PRO A 251 -14.85 -21.83 11.44
CA PRO A 251 -14.28 -20.49 11.28
C PRO A 251 -12.78 -20.57 10.99
N ASP A 252 -12.35 -19.99 9.85
CA ASP A 252 -10.95 -19.77 9.49
C ASP A 252 -10.74 -18.28 9.25
N PHE A 253 -9.94 -17.63 10.09
CA PHE A 253 -9.65 -16.22 10.01
C PHE A 253 -8.15 -15.96 9.98
N ARG A 254 -7.74 -15.02 9.14
CA ARG A 254 -6.37 -14.52 9.02
C ARG A 254 -6.27 -13.18 9.76
N CYS A 255 -5.28 -13.03 10.61
CA CYS A 255 -5.04 -11.77 11.32
C CYS A 255 -4.20 -10.84 10.43
N VAL A 256 -4.84 -9.81 9.84
CA VAL A 256 -4.22 -8.93 8.84
C VAL A 256 -2.96 -8.23 9.37
N CYS A 257 -2.90 -7.85 10.65
CA CYS A 257 -1.76 -7.12 11.18
C CYS A 257 -0.51 -7.97 11.49
N THR A 258 -0.63 -9.30 11.55
CA THR A 258 0.48 -10.21 11.90
C THR A 258 0.76 -11.27 10.85
N GLU A 259 -0.28 -11.85 10.23
CA GLU A 259 -0.14 -12.80 9.13
C GLU A 259 -0.04 -12.08 7.79
N GLY A 260 -0.73 -10.91 7.64
CA GLY A 260 -0.68 -10.01 6.50
C GLY A 260 0.14 -8.74 6.78
N PRO A 261 -0.16 -7.62 6.12
CA PRO A 261 -1.34 -7.35 5.28
C PRO A 261 -1.30 -8.03 3.90
N VAL A 262 -0.14 -8.54 3.48
CA VAL A 262 0.04 -9.21 2.20
C VAL A 262 -0.27 -10.70 2.35
N PHE A 263 -1.11 -11.21 1.45
CA PHE A 263 -1.51 -12.62 1.37
C PHE A 263 -1.45 -13.10 -0.07
N GLU A 264 -1.21 -14.40 -0.27
CA GLU A 264 -1.56 -15.03 -1.54
C GLU A 264 -3.07 -14.96 -1.72
N SER A 265 -3.54 -14.57 -2.90
CA SER A 265 -4.97 -14.34 -3.12
C SER A 265 -5.84 -15.58 -2.90
N ASN A 266 -5.27 -16.78 -3.06
CA ASN A 266 -5.91 -18.06 -2.84
C ASN A 266 -5.98 -18.49 -1.36
N GLU A 267 -5.31 -17.79 -0.43
CA GLU A 267 -5.43 -18.03 1.01
C GLU A 267 -6.67 -17.35 1.62
N LEU A 268 -7.29 -16.45 0.86
CA LEU A 268 -8.42 -15.65 1.30
C LEU A 268 -9.73 -16.14 0.71
N LYS A 269 -10.78 -16.06 1.49
CA LYS A 269 -12.14 -16.26 1.00
C LYS A 269 -12.70 -14.93 0.49
N TRP A 270 -12.80 -14.84 -0.80
CA TRP A 270 -13.47 -13.72 -1.46
C TRP A 270 -14.99 -13.91 -1.34
N ARG A 271 -15.68 -12.86 -0.91
CA ARG A 271 -17.15 -12.90 -0.81
C ARG A 271 -17.73 -12.73 -2.22
N ASP A 272 -18.75 -13.55 -2.50
CA ASP A 272 -19.61 -13.42 -3.66
C ASP A 272 -20.39 -12.08 -3.64
#